data_7380c703effab61254a534c0a5f76d4e
#
_entry.id   7380c703effab61254a534c0a5f76d4e
#
_cell.length_a   1.000
_cell.length_b   1.000
_cell.length_c   1.000
_cell.angle_alpha   90.00
_cell.angle_beta   90.00
_cell.angle_gamma   90.00
#
_symmetry.space_group_name_H-M   'P 1'
#
loop_
_entity.id
_entity.type
_entity.pdbx_description
1 polymer ?
#
loop_
_entity_poly.entity_id
_entity_poly.type
_entity_poly.pdbx_seq_one_letter_code
_entity_poly.pdbx_strand_id
1 'polypeptide(L)'
;MKRGIDIKLNVRPIFLSLVHQTVFEGPCRFGHDEELEMAYDQMVEAELFEQYKKDLKKYITDPQINVMECIYIERHEDFMSPESMFEAMTVDNDEVDLYLFNTEIGRTDITTEFAQRYKKPIAIMPYNCCCLADCVPPLIARGLEAYGFYDWDDANKTMRAMRVRKVLRNMNVLVTPRYNANKSFSSESSFNSLAQVTDKFGIKFRVLNVHEFIETTHVVDPTTNSTVPGRNINNLDEADMVEIERITDELIAGANKVGMERDMIIKSVKLWYNAQKQMKLYDCNAFSMPCPDACATRRLNQEQFTACLCHSLNNEMGIPSACEYDIGAVVVMM
;
A
#
# COMPACT_ATOMS: atom_id res chain seq x y z
N MET A 1 -9.52 -9.71 1.82
CA MET A 1 -9.05 -8.82 0.74
C MET A 1 -8.95 -7.40 1.27
N LYS A 2 -7.75 -6.81 1.29
CA LYS A 2 -7.52 -5.43 1.76
C LYS A 2 -7.47 -4.50 0.56
N ARG A 3 -8.34 -3.49 0.50
CA ARG A 3 -8.38 -2.55 -0.63
C ARG A 3 -7.21 -1.57 -0.54
N GLY A 4 -6.74 -1.05 -1.68
CA GLY A 4 -5.66 -0.05 -1.71
C GLY A 4 -5.94 1.18 -0.86
N ILE A 5 -7.21 1.63 -0.83
CA ILE A 5 -7.65 2.77 -0.01
C ILE A 5 -7.54 2.53 1.50
N ASP A 6 -7.50 1.27 1.94
CA ASP A 6 -7.40 0.89 3.36
C ASP A 6 -5.93 0.71 3.82
N ILE A 7 -4.97 0.81 2.90
CA ILE A 7 -3.55 0.66 3.19
C ILE A 7 -2.96 2.00 3.63
N LYS A 8 -2.47 2.04 4.86
CA LYS A 8 -1.80 3.20 5.44
C LYS A 8 -0.28 3.03 5.44
N LEU A 9 0.44 4.14 5.36
CA LEU A 9 1.87 4.18 5.65
C LEU A 9 2.06 4.28 7.17
N ASN A 10 2.80 3.36 7.76
CA ASN A 10 3.16 3.40 9.18
C ASN A 10 4.49 4.14 9.36
N VAL A 11 4.44 5.27 10.01
CA VAL A 11 5.60 6.11 10.30
C VAL A 11 5.89 6.04 11.79
N ARG A 12 7.09 5.60 12.16
CA ARG A 12 7.58 5.55 13.53
C ARG A 12 8.46 6.76 13.81
N PRO A 13 7.97 7.78 14.52
CA PRO A 13 8.82 8.88 14.94
C PRO A 13 9.76 8.44 16.05
N ILE A 14 11.02 8.86 15.93
CA ILE A 14 12.06 8.66 16.93
C ILE A 14 12.61 10.02 17.32
N PHE A 15 12.61 10.31 18.60
CA PHE A 15 13.27 11.48 19.15
C PHE A 15 14.56 11.03 19.86
N LEU A 16 15.70 11.42 19.30
CA LEU A 16 17.00 11.18 19.89
C LEU A 16 17.41 12.42 20.66
N SER A 17 17.28 12.38 21.98
CA SER A 17 17.78 13.45 22.84
C SER A 17 19.29 13.33 23.04
N LEU A 18 19.93 14.42 23.40
CA LEU A 18 21.32 14.46 23.81
C LEU A 18 21.42 15.06 25.22
N VAL A 19 21.73 14.20 26.19
CA VAL A 19 21.88 14.59 27.58
C VAL A 19 23.35 14.45 27.97
N HIS A 20 23.97 15.56 28.39
CA HIS A 20 25.33 15.56 28.82
C HIS A 20 25.44 15.10 30.30
N GLN A 21 26.22 14.08 30.55
CA GLN A 21 26.44 13.57 31.92
C GLN A 21 27.50 14.37 32.69
N THR A 22 28.38 15.05 31.97
CA THR A 22 29.44 15.84 32.52
C THR A 22 29.43 17.25 31.96
N VAL A 23 29.95 18.21 32.72
CA VAL A 23 30.12 19.56 32.22
C VAL A 23 31.07 19.53 31.04
N PHE A 24 30.54 19.86 29.87
CA PHE A 24 31.27 19.93 28.62
C PHE A 24 31.23 21.36 28.10
N GLU A 25 32.42 21.97 27.97
CA GLU A 25 32.59 23.28 27.34
C GLU A 25 32.94 23.07 25.86
N GLY A 26 32.08 23.52 24.97
CA GLY A 26 32.30 23.40 23.55
C GLY A 26 31.31 24.21 22.72
N PRO A 27 31.48 24.24 21.40
CA PRO A 27 30.64 25.06 20.50
C PRO A 27 29.17 24.64 20.50
N CYS A 28 28.85 23.49 21.01
CA CYS A 28 27.48 22.94 21.03
C CYS A 28 26.77 23.20 22.35
N ARG A 29 27.42 23.79 23.34
CA ARG A 29 26.83 24.05 24.64
C ARG A 29 27.09 25.49 25.04
N PHE A 30 25.99 26.25 25.14
CA PHE A 30 26.01 27.65 25.53
C PHE A 30 25.23 27.79 26.83
N GLY A 31 25.88 27.81 27.94
CA GLY A 31 25.21 27.97 29.22
C GLY A 31 26.20 28.26 30.34
N HIS A 32 25.70 28.67 31.48
CA HIS A 32 26.42 28.97 32.68
C HIS A 32 25.75 28.29 33.87
N ASP A 33 26.58 27.90 34.86
CA ASP A 33 26.14 27.37 36.13
C ASP A 33 25.13 26.18 35.98
N GLU A 34 23.92 26.31 36.46
CA GLU A 34 22.87 25.27 36.45
C GLU A 34 22.52 24.79 35.05
N GLU A 35 22.70 25.64 34.01
CA GLU A 35 22.43 25.26 32.62
C GLU A 35 23.43 24.21 32.08
N LEU A 36 24.53 23.96 32.79
CA LEU A 36 25.49 22.93 32.45
C LEU A 36 25.23 21.60 33.14
N GLU A 37 24.20 21.52 33.97
CA GLU A 37 23.84 20.29 34.67
C GLU A 37 22.99 19.37 33.80
N MET A 38 23.12 18.05 34.02
CA MET A 38 22.37 17.03 33.34
C MET A 38 20.83 17.22 33.46
N ALA A 39 20.37 17.66 34.63
CA ALA A 39 18.96 17.90 34.89
C ALA A 39 18.37 19.01 33.99
N TYR A 40 19.18 20.00 33.66
CA TYR A 40 18.76 21.06 32.73
C TYR A 40 18.58 20.52 31.30
N ASP A 41 19.56 19.76 30.81
CA ASP A 41 19.43 19.09 29.49
C ASP A 41 18.18 18.21 29.45
N GLN A 42 17.94 17.39 30.47
CA GLN A 42 16.74 16.54 30.52
C GLN A 42 15.44 17.34 30.48
N MET A 43 15.41 18.47 31.15
CA MET A 43 14.24 19.38 31.12
C MET A 43 14.01 19.96 29.72
N VAL A 44 15.06 20.48 29.09
CA VAL A 44 14.98 21.08 27.73
C VAL A 44 14.59 20.03 26.69
N GLU A 45 15.21 18.86 26.74
CA GLU A 45 14.93 17.75 25.83
C GLU A 45 13.48 17.24 25.98
N ALA A 46 12.97 17.20 27.21
CA ALA A 46 11.57 16.86 27.45
C ALA A 46 10.59 17.89 26.81
N GLU A 47 10.91 19.18 26.90
CA GLU A 47 10.13 20.24 26.25
C GLU A 47 10.18 20.14 24.73
N LEU A 48 11.35 19.89 24.15
CA LEU A 48 11.54 19.68 22.71
C LEU A 48 10.79 18.43 22.22
N PHE A 49 10.80 17.37 22.99
CA PHE A 49 10.04 16.16 22.68
C PHE A 49 8.53 16.42 22.65
N GLU A 50 8.00 17.14 23.64
CA GLU A 50 6.58 17.54 23.65
C GLU A 50 6.24 18.45 22.46
N GLN A 51 7.14 19.35 22.08
CA GLN A 51 6.96 20.19 20.90
C GLN A 51 6.95 19.35 19.61
N TYR A 52 7.88 18.40 19.49
CA TYR A 52 7.93 17.48 18.35
C TYR A 52 6.63 16.70 18.19
N LYS A 53 6.06 16.17 19.27
CA LYS A 53 4.77 15.47 19.25
C LYS A 53 3.62 16.38 18.80
N LYS A 54 3.63 17.66 19.20
CA LYS A 54 2.65 18.65 18.73
C LYS A 54 2.80 18.92 17.24
N ASP A 55 4.04 19.04 16.76
CA ASP A 55 4.33 19.30 15.36
C ASP A 55 3.93 18.12 14.47
N LEU A 56 4.21 16.88 14.87
CA LEU A 56 3.73 15.69 14.18
C LEU A 56 2.21 15.71 13.98
N LYS A 57 1.46 16.00 15.03
CA LYS A 57 -0.02 16.10 14.97
C LYS A 57 -0.51 17.27 14.12
N LYS A 58 0.20 18.39 14.14
CA LYS A 58 -0.18 19.61 13.43
C LYS A 58 0.07 19.49 11.92
N TYR A 59 1.19 18.91 11.53
CA TYR A 59 1.66 18.95 10.16
C TYR A 59 1.41 17.67 9.37
N ILE A 60 1.33 16.50 10.02
CA ILE A 60 0.98 15.24 9.34
C ILE A 60 -0.53 15.00 9.53
N THR A 61 -1.32 15.53 8.61
CA THR A 61 -2.79 15.47 8.69
C THR A 61 -3.45 14.50 7.73
N ASP A 62 -2.67 13.85 6.85
CA ASP A 62 -3.18 12.89 5.90
C ASP A 62 -3.68 11.62 6.63
N PRO A 63 -4.98 11.27 6.56
CA PRO A 63 -5.54 10.13 7.28
C PRO A 63 -4.99 8.78 6.81
N GLN A 64 -4.27 8.76 5.69
CA GLN A 64 -3.62 7.57 5.14
C GLN A 64 -2.18 7.39 5.62
N ILE A 65 -1.67 8.35 6.39
CA ILE A 65 -0.40 8.25 7.10
C ILE A 65 -0.72 7.94 8.56
N ASN A 66 -0.29 6.77 9.03
CA ASN A 66 -0.45 6.35 10.42
C ASN A 66 0.83 6.73 11.18
N VAL A 67 0.78 7.84 11.90
CA VAL A 67 1.86 8.23 12.81
C VAL A 67 1.74 7.38 14.06
N MET A 68 2.69 6.47 14.25
CA MET A 68 2.76 5.59 15.41
C MET A 68 3.23 6.38 16.65
N GLU A 69 3.19 5.75 17.80
CA GLU A 69 3.68 6.38 19.03
C GLU A 69 5.16 6.82 18.87
N CYS A 70 5.46 8.06 19.28
CA CYS A 70 6.79 8.60 19.22
C CYS A 70 7.67 8.00 20.32
N ILE A 71 8.81 7.45 19.94
CA ILE A 71 9.77 6.87 20.88
C ILE A 71 10.78 7.94 21.28
N TYR A 72 10.94 8.14 22.59
CA TYR A 72 11.98 8.99 23.18
C TYR A 72 13.17 8.13 23.55
N ILE A 73 14.35 8.49 23.05
CA ILE A 73 15.61 7.86 23.38
C ILE A 73 16.49 8.88 24.07
N GLU A 74 16.70 8.71 25.36
CA GLU A 74 17.64 9.52 26.11
C GLU A 74 19.06 9.00 25.85
N ARG A 75 19.84 9.82 25.20
CA ARG A 75 21.22 9.51 24.87
C ARG A 75 22.16 10.27 25.75
N HIS A 76 23.01 9.55 26.45
CA HIS A 76 24.10 10.10 27.22
C HIS A 76 25.39 10.14 26.39
N GLU A 77 26.21 11.16 26.60
CA GLU A 77 27.37 11.46 25.77
C GLU A 77 28.40 10.33 25.73
N ASP A 78 28.55 9.57 26.81
CA ASP A 78 29.73 8.76 26.98
C ASP A 78 29.51 7.23 26.89
N PHE A 79 28.36 6.64 27.13
CA PHE A 79 28.31 5.17 27.35
C PHE A 79 27.02 4.44 27.12
N MET A 80 26.10 4.93 26.31
CA MET A 80 24.99 4.07 25.94
C MET A 80 25.39 3.05 24.88
N SER A 81 25.21 1.78 25.19
CA SER A 81 25.27 0.73 24.17
C SER A 81 24.25 1.00 23.07
N PRO A 82 24.64 1.06 21.80
CA PRO A 82 23.70 1.16 20.69
C PRO A 82 22.61 0.10 20.73
N GLU A 83 22.90 -1.09 21.26
CA GLU A 83 21.98 -2.21 21.33
C GLU A 83 20.70 -1.89 22.11
N SER A 84 20.81 -1.28 23.29
CA SER A 84 19.63 -0.94 24.10
C SER A 84 18.74 0.12 23.43
N MET A 85 19.37 1.09 22.75
CA MET A 85 18.64 2.08 21.96
C MET A 85 17.89 1.42 20.78
N PHE A 86 18.57 0.53 20.07
CA PHE A 86 17.98 -0.16 18.92
C PHE A 86 16.86 -1.12 19.33
N GLU A 87 16.99 -1.82 20.44
CA GLU A 87 15.91 -2.64 20.99
C GLU A 87 14.66 -1.80 21.26
N ALA A 88 14.82 -0.62 21.89
CA ALA A 88 13.68 0.27 22.14
C ALA A 88 13.04 0.81 20.86
N MET A 89 13.84 1.12 19.83
CA MET A 89 13.35 1.65 18.55
C MET A 89 12.61 0.60 17.71
N THR A 90 12.90 -0.69 17.90
CA THR A 90 12.51 -1.77 16.97
C THR A 90 11.46 -2.73 17.50
N VAL A 91 10.78 -2.39 18.59
CA VAL A 91 9.73 -3.23 19.24
C VAL A 91 8.69 -3.73 18.23
N ASP A 92 8.33 -2.92 17.24
CA ASP A 92 7.36 -3.25 16.20
C ASP A 92 7.92 -3.03 14.78
N ASN A 93 9.22 -3.34 14.61
CA ASN A 93 9.95 -3.10 13.36
C ASN A 93 9.25 -3.67 12.10
N ASP A 94 8.57 -4.80 12.22
CA ASP A 94 7.89 -5.43 11.08
C ASP A 94 6.70 -4.61 10.56
N GLU A 95 6.07 -3.82 11.43
CA GLU A 95 4.95 -2.96 11.08
C GLU A 95 5.38 -1.60 10.52
N VAL A 96 6.62 -1.17 10.77
CA VAL A 96 7.12 0.15 10.40
C VAL A 96 7.53 0.20 8.93
N ASP A 97 7.04 1.20 8.21
CA ASP A 97 7.42 1.48 6.81
C ASP A 97 8.50 2.57 6.71
N LEU A 98 8.50 3.52 7.63
CA LEU A 98 9.43 4.65 7.68
C LEU A 98 9.74 5.01 9.13
N TYR A 99 11.02 5.10 9.46
CA TYR A 99 11.49 5.71 10.70
C TYR A 99 11.77 7.20 10.47
N LEU A 100 11.12 8.04 11.26
CA LEU A 100 11.23 9.50 11.16
C LEU A 100 12.02 10.02 12.36
N PHE A 101 13.30 10.31 12.13
CA PHE A 101 14.20 10.76 13.19
C PHE A 101 14.15 12.28 13.36
N ASN A 102 13.95 12.70 14.59
CA ASN A 102 14.39 14.01 15.06
C ASN A 102 15.71 13.82 15.77
N THR A 103 16.78 14.35 15.21
CA THR A 103 18.13 14.25 15.75
C THR A 103 18.67 15.62 15.99
N GLU A 104 19.33 15.81 17.10
CA GLU A 104 20.04 17.04 17.38
C GLU A 104 21.47 17.07 16.78
N ILE A 105 22.11 18.21 16.92
CA ILE A 105 23.38 18.56 16.27
C ILE A 105 24.46 17.51 16.55
N GLY A 106 25.07 17.02 15.46
CA GLY A 106 26.38 16.43 15.47
C GLY A 106 26.49 14.93 15.66
N ARG A 107 25.38 14.20 15.82
CA ARG A 107 25.44 12.75 16.03
C ARG A 107 24.52 11.96 15.14
N THR A 108 25.00 11.78 13.92
CA THR A 108 24.35 10.96 12.89
C THR A 108 24.80 9.49 12.92
N ASP A 109 25.72 9.14 13.82
CA ASP A 109 26.26 7.80 14.02
C ASP A 109 25.16 6.77 14.33
N ILE A 110 24.30 7.05 15.31
CA ILE A 110 23.18 6.16 15.71
C ILE A 110 22.22 5.97 14.57
N THR A 111 21.79 7.05 13.92
CA THR A 111 20.86 6.99 12.78
C THR A 111 21.46 6.23 11.60
N THR A 112 22.75 6.45 11.35
CA THR A 112 23.49 5.78 10.28
C THR A 112 23.65 4.29 10.56
N GLU A 113 24.05 3.91 11.77
CA GLU A 113 24.18 2.51 12.17
C GLU A 113 22.81 1.80 12.16
N PHE A 114 21.78 2.45 12.69
CA PHE A 114 20.41 1.95 12.64
C PHE A 114 19.98 1.61 11.22
N ALA A 115 20.13 2.55 10.27
CA ALA A 115 19.78 2.34 8.87
C ALA A 115 20.56 1.18 8.23
N GLN A 116 21.83 1.05 8.53
CA GLN A 116 22.68 -0.04 8.02
C GLN A 116 22.29 -1.41 8.58
N ARG A 117 21.91 -1.47 9.84
CA ARG A 117 21.55 -2.71 10.55
C ARG A 117 20.18 -3.21 10.13
N TYR A 118 19.18 -2.36 10.14
CA TYR A 118 17.78 -2.75 9.92
C TYR A 118 17.31 -2.61 8.46
N LYS A 119 18.02 -1.86 7.64
CA LYS A 119 17.72 -1.64 6.20
C LYS A 119 16.28 -1.19 5.94
N LYS A 120 15.68 -0.51 6.93
CA LYS A 120 14.38 0.14 6.79
C LYS A 120 14.58 1.55 6.25
N PRO A 121 13.59 2.10 5.53
CA PRO A 121 13.60 3.50 5.14
C PRO A 121 13.69 4.41 6.37
N ILE A 122 14.58 5.39 6.31
CA ILE A 122 14.68 6.42 7.34
C ILE A 122 14.49 7.82 6.75
N ALA A 123 14.01 8.73 7.56
CA ALA A 123 13.95 10.15 7.23
C ALA A 123 14.47 10.99 8.40
N ILE A 124 15.12 12.09 8.07
CA ILE A 124 15.60 13.08 9.02
C ILE A 124 14.73 14.33 8.90
N MET A 125 14.24 14.82 10.03
CA MET A 125 13.42 16.02 10.11
C MET A 125 14.20 17.31 9.79
N PRO A 126 13.50 18.36 9.30
CA PRO A 126 14.13 19.57 8.76
C PRO A 126 14.71 20.53 9.81
N TYR A 127 14.73 20.16 11.08
CA TYR A 127 15.20 21.06 12.16
C TYR A 127 16.72 21.25 12.19
N ASN A 128 17.48 20.38 11.51
CA ASN A 128 18.93 20.43 11.53
C ASN A 128 19.55 20.07 10.19
N CYS A 129 19.99 21.09 9.46
CA CYS A 129 20.61 20.92 8.14
C CYS A 129 21.96 20.16 8.18
N CYS A 130 22.71 20.25 9.26
CA CYS A 130 23.98 19.54 9.40
C CYS A 130 23.74 18.03 9.43
N CYS A 131 22.80 17.55 10.22
CA CYS A 131 22.45 16.14 10.28
C CYS A 131 21.93 15.60 8.93
N LEU A 132 21.23 16.43 8.16
CA LEU A 132 20.80 16.05 6.81
C LEU A 132 21.99 15.78 5.89
N ALA A 133 22.97 16.69 5.88
CA ALA A 133 24.15 16.58 5.02
C ALA A 133 25.07 15.41 5.41
N ASP A 134 25.22 15.17 6.70
CA ASP A 134 26.13 14.15 7.22
C ASP A 134 25.55 12.74 7.16
N CYS A 135 24.25 12.58 7.22
CA CYS A 135 23.57 11.28 7.31
C CYS A 135 23.03 10.79 5.97
N VAL A 136 22.24 11.62 5.29
CA VAL A 136 21.44 11.16 4.14
C VAL A 136 22.28 10.78 2.91
N PRO A 137 23.22 11.62 2.41
CA PRO A 137 24.03 11.27 1.25
C PRO A 137 24.88 10.02 1.43
N PRO A 138 25.56 9.82 2.57
CA PRO A 138 26.33 8.59 2.80
C PRO A 138 25.48 7.32 2.82
N LEU A 139 24.25 7.38 3.31
CA LEU A 139 23.31 6.25 3.30
C LEU A 139 22.84 5.92 1.89
N ILE A 140 22.48 6.94 1.11
CA ILE A 140 22.10 6.76 -0.30
C ILE A 140 23.27 6.17 -1.10
N ALA A 141 24.50 6.65 -0.87
CA ALA A 141 25.70 6.12 -1.53
C ALA A 141 25.94 4.65 -1.22
N ARG A 142 25.47 4.15 -0.07
CA ARG A 142 25.52 2.73 0.32
C ARG A 142 24.31 1.92 -0.17
N GLY A 143 23.43 2.52 -0.97
CA GLY A 143 22.23 1.86 -1.50
C GLY A 143 21.09 1.71 -0.47
N LEU A 144 21.17 2.45 0.63
CA LEU A 144 20.11 2.48 1.65
C LEU A 144 19.08 3.56 1.32
N GLU A 145 17.87 3.35 1.77
CA GLU A 145 16.77 4.29 1.55
C GLU A 145 16.73 5.32 2.69
N ALA A 146 17.16 6.53 2.37
CA ALA A 146 17.22 7.63 3.33
C ALA A 146 16.70 8.93 2.70
N TYR A 147 15.99 9.72 3.49
CA TYR A 147 15.37 10.98 3.10
C TYR A 147 15.78 12.11 4.06
N GLY A 148 16.02 13.28 3.51
CA GLY A 148 16.18 14.50 4.29
C GLY A 148 15.05 15.44 3.91
N PHE A 149 14.23 15.85 4.87
CA PHE A 149 13.12 16.74 4.60
C PHE A 149 13.52 18.19 4.76
N TYR A 150 13.18 19.00 3.77
CA TYR A 150 13.43 20.42 3.82
C TYR A 150 12.44 21.13 4.74
N ASP A 151 11.18 20.73 4.65
CA ASP A 151 10.07 21.20 5.47
C ASP A 151 8.98 20.12 5.60
N TRP A 152 7.91 20.44 6.30
CA TRP A 152 6.78 19.54 6.49
C TRP A 152 6.00 19.26 5.22
N ASP A 153 5.99 20.17 4.25
CA ASP A 153 5.35 19.95 2.95
C ASP A 153 6.11 18.91 2.14
N ASP A 154 7.43 18.99 2.14
CA ASP A 154 8.31 18.00 1.51
C ASP A 154 8.17 16.62 2.17
N ALA A 155 8.13 16.60 3.52
CA ALA A 155 7.86 15.39 4.30
C ALA A 155 6.54 14.72 3.89
N ASN A 156 5.46 15.50 3.84
CA ASN A 156 4.13 14.99 3.46
C ASN A 156 4.09 14.46 2.02
N LYS A 157 4.71 15.16 1.06
CA LYS A 157 4.79 14.70 -0.33
C LYS A 157 5.53 13.38 -0.44
N THR A 158 6.67 13.26 0.23
CA THR A 158 7.48 12.03 0.22
C THR A 158 6.74 10.88 0.89
N MET A 159 6.12 11.10 2.05
CA MET A 159 5.33 10.05 2.73
C MET A 159 4.15 9.58 1.88
N ARG A 160 3.46 10.47 1.17
CA ARG A 160 2.42 10.08 0.21
C ARG A 160 2.97 9.22 -0.92
N ALA A 161 4.11 9.56 -1.49
CA ALA A 161 4.76 8.74 -2.53
C ALA A 161 5.16 7.36 -1.99
N MET A 162 5.69 7.29 -0.76
CA MET A 162 6.00 6.02 -0.10
C MET A 162 4.74 5.17 0.16
N ARG A 163 3.64 5.82 0.55
CA ARG A 163 2.35 5.12 0.70
C ARG A 163 1.88 4.53 -0.62
N VAL A 164 1.94 5.27 -1.73
CA VAL A 164 1.60 4.74 -3.07
C VAL A 164 2.44 3.52 -3.38
N ARG A 165 3.75 3.56 -3.16
CA ARG A 165 4.64 2.41 -3.34
C ARG A 165 4.22 1.21 -2.47
N LYS A 166 3.85 1.44 -1.21
CA LYS A 166 3.32 0.38 -0.32
C LYS A 166 2.02 -0.20 -0.85
N VAL A 167 1.11 0.63 -1.34
CA VAL A 167 -0.14 0.17 -1.98
C VAL A 167 0.18 -0.75 -3.14
N LEU A 168 0.98 -0.30 -4.11
CA LEU A 168 1.34 -1.07 -5.30
C LEU A 168 1.93 -2.44 -4.95
N ARG A 169 2.84 -2.51 -3.97
CA ARG A 169 3.44 -3.78 -3.50
C ARG A 169 2.45 -4.74 -2.83
N ASN A 170 1.33 -4.22 -2.35
CA ASN A 170 0.26 -5.00 -1.72
C ASN A 170 -0.89 -5.32 -2.69
N MET A 171 -0.79 -4.90 -3.95
CA MET A 171 -1.81 -5.19 -4.95
C MET A 171 -1.60 -6.57 -5.56
N ASN A 172 -2.73 -7.29 -5.68
CA ASN A 172 -2.82 -8.57 -6.35
C ASN A 172 -3.98 -8.50 -7.34
N VAL A 173 -3.67 -8.46 -8.63
CA VAL A 173 -4.64 -8.26 -9.70
C VAL A 173 -5.13 -9.58 -10.24
N LEU A 174 -6.43 -9.83 -10.18
CA LEU A 174 -7.04 -10.93 -10.93
C LEU A 174 -7.16 -10.52 -12.39
N VAL A 175 -6.53 -11.27 -13.27
CA VAL A 175 -6.58 -11.05 -14.72
C VAL A 175 -7.12 -12.31 -15.42
N THR A 176 -8.00 -12.12 -16.42
CA THR A 176 -8.69 -13.22 -17.07
C THR A 176 -8.43 -13.29 -18.58
N PRO A 177 -7.17 -13.51 -19.01
CA PRO A 177 -6.82 -13.61 -20.43
C PRO A 177 -7.31 -14.93 -21.05
N ARG A 178 -7.44 -14.93 -22.38
CA ARG A 178 -7.84 -16.13 -23.13
C ARG A 178 -6.67 -17.11 -23.30
N TYR A 179 -5.48 -16.61 -23.66
CA TYR A 179 -4.35 -17.45 -24.03
C TYR A 179 -3.05 -17.12 -23.29
N ASN A 180 -2.64 -15.87 -23.37
CA ASN A 180 -1.34 -15.45 -22.89
C ASN A 180 -1.49 -14.41 -21.78
N ALA A 181 -0.99 -14.76 -20.60
CA ALA A 181 -1.04 -13.90 -19.43
C ALA A 181 -0.27 -12.58 -19.59
N ASN A 182 0.79 -12.57 -20.43
CA ASN A 182 1.64 -11.40 -20.56
C ASN A 182 1.15 -10.38 -21.58
N LYS A 183 0.30 -10.80 -22.51
CA LYS A 183 -0.21 -9.91 -23.58
C LYS A 183 -1.64 -10.28 -23.91
N SER A 184 -2.54 -9.35 -23.83
CA SER A 184 -3.86 -9.45 -24.42
C SER A 184 -3.84 -8.91 -25.84
N PHE A 185 -4.55 -9.56 -26.73
CA PHE A 185 -4.61 -9.19 -28.15
C PHE A 185 -5.16 -7.79 -28.40
N SER A 186 -5.97 -7.29 -27.50
CA SER A 186 -6.78 -6.11 -27.71
C SER A 186 -6.50 -4.95 -26.79
N SER A 187 -5.54 -5.09 -25.88
CA SER A 187 -5.30 -4.02 -24.91
C SER A 187 -4.16 -3.10 -25.34
N GLU A 188 -4.30 -1.84 -25.01
CA GLU A 188 -3.21 -0.86 -25.12
C GLU A 188 -2.03 -1.29 -24.24
N SER A 189 -2.29 -2.05 -23.20
CA SER A 189 -1.27 -2.67 -22.33
C SER A 189 -0.52 -3.83 -22.98
N SER A 190 -0.83 -4.20 -24.20
CA SER A 190 -0.13 -5.28 -24.93
C SER A 190 1.38 -5.06 -25.08
N PHE A 191 1.83 -3.82 -24.92
CA PHE A 191 3.24 -3.46 -24.90
C PHE A 191 3.92 -3.70 -23.54
N ASN A 192 3.13 -3.87 -22.48
CA ASN A 192 3.64 -4.07 -21.12
C ASN A 192 3.63 -5.55 -20.76
N SER A 193 4.77 -6.07 -20.34
CA SER A 193 4.84 -7.40 -19.72
C SER A 193 4.38 -7.33 -18.27
N LEU A 194 3.53 -8.25 -17.83
CA LEU A 194 3.14 -8.37 -16.42
C LEU A 194 4.35 -8.58 -15.52
N ALA A 195 5.36 -9.32 -15.99
CA ALA A 195 6.61 -9.50 -15.27
C ALA A 195 7.34 -8.17 -15.04
N GLN A 196 7.43 -7.32 -16.07
CA GLN A 196 8.04 -5.99 -15.92
C GLN A 196 7.27 -5.08 -14.95
N VAL A 197 5.94 -5.16 -14.94
CA VAL A 197 5.10 -4.44 -13.98
C VAL A 197 5.35 -4.94 -12.56
N THR A 198 5.45 -6.26 -12.39
CA THR A 198 5.81 -6.89 -11.10
C THR A 198 7.19 -6.42 -10.64
N ASP A 199 8.19 -6.49 -11.50
CA ASP A 199 9.56 -6.11 -11.17
C ASP A 199 9.67 -4.62 -10.79
N LYS A 200 8.95 -3.77 -11.52
CA LYS A 200 9.00 -2.31 -11.32
C LYS A 200 8.22 -1.84 -10.09
N PHE A 201 7.02 -2.39 -9.89
CA PHE A 201 6.06 -1.88 -8.91
C PHE A 201 5.78 -2.84 -7.76
N GLY A 202 6.17 -4.11 -7.87
CA GLY A 202 5.87 -5.15 -6.89
C GLY A 202 4.44 -5.68 -6.95
N ILE A 203 3.64 -5.26 -7.92
CA ILE A 203 2.26 -5.73 -8.14
C ILE A 203 2.28 -7.20 -8.52
N LYS A 204 1.40 -8.00 -7.93
CA LYS A 204 1.25 -9.41 -8.24
C LYS A 204 0.06 -9.62 -9.18
N PHE A 205 0.15 -10.65 -10.01
CA PHE A 205 -0.92 -11.02 -10.93
C PHE A 205 -1.36 -12.46 -10.70
N ARG A 206 -2.66 -12.64 -10.53
CA ARG A 206 -3.30 -13.94 -10.54
C ARG A 206 -3.99 -14.13 -11.89
N VAL A 207 -3.53 -15.10 -12.65
CA VAL A 207 -4.06 -15.40 -13.98
C VAL A 207 -5.08 -16.51 -13.89
N LEU A 208 -6.27 -16.26 -14.41
CA LEU A 208 -7.33 -17.24 -14.58
C LEU A 208 -7.80 -17.19 -16.03
N ASN A 209 -7.95 -18.33 -16.71
CA ASN A 209 -8.43 -18.32 -18.08
C ASN A 209 -9.86 -17.76 -18.16
N VAL A 210 -10.14 -16.94 -19.18
CA VAL A 210 -11.47 -16.31 -19.33
C VAL A 210 -12.62 -17.32 -19.43
N HIS A 211 -12.37 -18.49 -20.03
CA HIS A 211 -13.38 -19.54 -20.12
C HIS A 211 -13.68 -20.13 -18.75
N GLU A 212 -12.64 -20.43 -17.97
CA GLU A 212 -12.77 -20.93 -16.61
C GLU A 212 -13.44 -19.90 -15.69
N PHE A 213 -13.11 -18.63 -15.86
CA PHE A 213 -13.74 -17.53 -15.13
C PHE A 213 -15.25 -17.38 -15.45
N ILE A 214 -15.64 -17.52 -16.72
CA ILE A 214 -17.04 -17.38 -17.17
C ILE A 214 -17.86 -18.64 -16.88
N GLU A 215 -17.26 -19.80 -16.90
CA GLU A 215 -17.91 -21.09 -16.64
C GLU A 215 -18.28 -21.19 -15.14
N THR A 216 -19.39 -20.58 -14.79
CA THR A 216 -19.82 -20.47 -13.39
C THR A 216 -20.65 -21.67 -12.91
N THR A 217 -21.10 -22.56 -13.81
CA THR A 217 -22.06 -23.60 -13.46
C THR A 217 -21.65 -25.02 -13.80
N HIS A 218 -20.64 -25.21 -14.67
CA HIS A 218 -20.29 -26.54 -15.16
C HIS A 218 -18.78 -26.72 -15.32
N VAL A 219 -18.27 -27.81 -14.84
CA VAL A 219 -16.92 -28.30 -15.14
C VAL A 219 -17.04 -29.53 -16.03
N VAL A 220 -16.27 -29.58 -17.11
CA VAL A 220 -16.13 -30.79 -17.92
C VAL A 220 -15.21 -31.75 -17.19
N ASP A 221 -15.70 -32.93 -16.86
CA ASP A 221 -14.87 -34.02 -16.35
C ASP A 221 -13.95 -34.49 -17.48
N PRO A 222 -12.63 -34.35 -17.34
CA PRO A 222 -11.68 -34.70 -18.42
C PRO A 222 -11.67 -36.20 -18.72
N THR A 223 -12.17 -37.03 -17.81
CA THR A 223 -12.19 -38.50 -17.98
C THR A 223 -13.39 -38.95 -18.77
N THR A 224 -14.55 -38.34 -18.51
CA THR A 224 -15.82 -38.76 -19.09
C THR A 224 -16.32 -37.82 -20.18
N ASN A 225 -15.68 -36.66 -20.33
CA ASN A 225 -16.11 -35.54 -21.16
C ASN A 225 -17.55 -35.09 -20.86
N SER A 226 -18.05 -35.39 -19.68
CA SER A 226 -19.36 -35.01 -19.21
C SER A 226 -19.30 -33.79 -18.28
N THR A 227 -20.36 -33.02 -18.25
CA THR A 227 -20.50 -31.85 -17.40
C THR A 227 -20.85 -32.27 -15.97
N VAL A 228 -20.06 -31.90 -14.98
CA VAL A 228 -20.28 -32.26 -13.58
C VAL A 228 -20.63 -30.99 -12.79
N PRO A 229 -21.85 -30.90 -12.22
CA PRO A 229 -22.22 -29.80 -11.36
C PRO A 229 -21.37 -29.73 -10.08
N GLY A 230 -21.06 -28.54 -9.63
CA GLY A 230 -20.50 -28.31 -8.29
C GLY A 230 -19.02 -28.59 -8.11
N ARG A 231 -18.25 -28.90 -9.15
CA ARG A 231 -16.80 -29.04 -9.08
C ARG A 231 -16.01 -27.78 -9.39
N ASN A 232 -16.68 -26.80 -9.98
CA ASN A 232 -16.03 -25.52 -10.27
C ASN A 232 -16.14 -24.60 -9.07
N ILE A 233 -15.01 -24.04 -8.63
CA ILE A 233 -14.95 -23.04 -7.57
C ILE A 233 -15.69 -21.75 -7.92
N ASN A 234 -15.97 -21.53 -9.20
CA ASN A 234 -16.68 -20.37 -9.74
C ASN A 234 -18.20 -20.57 -9.73
N ASN A 235 -18.70 -21.74 -9.35
CA ASN A 235 -20.15 -21.98 -9.31
C ASN A 235 -20.83 -21.00 -8.36
N LEU A 236 -21.93 -20.42 -8.86
CA LEU A 236 -22.86 -19.65 -8.07
C LEU A 236 -23.95 -20.61 -7.58
N ASP A 237 -24.13 -20.68 -6.29
CA ASP A 237 -25.15 -21.49 -5.64
C ASP A 237 -26.48 -20.72 -5.46
N GLU A 238 -27.47 -21.37 -4.84
CA GLU A 238 -28.78 -20.75 -4.63
C GLU A 238 -28.70 -19.52 -3.71
N ALA A 239 -27.84 -19.53 -2.70
CA ALA A 239 -27.66 -18.38 -1.82
C ALA A 239 -27.01 -17.21 -2.54
N ASP A 240 -26.03 -17.48 -3.41
CA ASP A 240 -25.44 -16.47 -4.31
C ASP A 240 -26.49 -15.84 -5.22
N MET A 241 -27.41 -16.66 -5.77
CA MET A 241 -28.47 -16.17 -6.66
C MET A 241 -29.45 -15.25 -5.95
N VAL A 242 -29.81 -15.56 -4.69
CA VAL A 242 -30.67 -14.68 -3.88
C VAL A 242 -30.00 -13.31 -3.68
N GLU A 243 -28.72 -13.30 -3.38
CA GLU A 243 -27.97 -12.05 -3.18
C GLU A 243 -27.79 -11.27 -4.50
N ILE A 244 -27.53 -11.95 -5.60
CA ILE A 244 -27.46 -11.35 -6.94
C ILE A 244 -28.78 -10.67 -7.31
N GLU A 245 -29.91 -11.31 -7.06
CA GLU A 245 -31.23 -10.74 -7.30
C GLU A 245 -31.47 -9.49 -6.44
N ARG A 246 -31.16 -9.57 -5.15
CA ARG A 246 -31.26 -8.44 -4.22
C ARG A 246 -30.45 -7.23 -4.71
N ILE A 247 -29.19 -7.46 -5.07
CA ILE A 247 -28.30 -6.40 -5.58
C ILE A 247 -28.83 -5.84 -6.91
N THR A 248 -29.34 -6.69 -7.78
CA THR A 248 -29.95 -6.25 -9.05
C THR A 248 -31.11 -5.31 -8.80
N ASP A 249 -32.00 -5.65 -7.88
CA ASP A 249 -33.18 -4.84 -7.55
C ASP A 249 -32.78 -3.50 -6.89
N GLU A 250 -31.76 -3.49 -6.04
CA GLU A 250 -31.18 -2.27 -5.46
C GLU A 250 -30.58 -1.34 -6.53
N LEU A 251 -29.83 -1.90 -7.48
CA LEU A 251 -29.27 -1.13 -8.59
C LEU A 251 -30.35 -0.49 -9.45
N ILE A 252 -31.42 -1.25 -9.75
CA ILE A 252 -32.56 -0.76 -10.50
C ILE A 252 -33.29 0.34 -9.74
N ALA A 253 -33.55 0.13 -8.45
CA ALA A 253 -34.26 1.10 -7.61
C ALA A 253 -33.44 2.39 -7.41
N GLY A 254 -32.13 2.32 -7.37
CA GLY A 254 -31.24 3.48 -7.24
C GLY A 254 -30.95 4.23 -8.54
N ALA A 255 -31.31 3.67 -9.69
CA ALA A 255 -31.00 4.25 -10.98
C ALA A 255 -31.94 5.40 -11.36
N ASN A 256 -31.40 6.52 -11.86
CA ASN A 256 -32.22 7.62 -12.40
C ASN A 256 -33.02 7.19 -13.63
N LYS A 257 -32.53 6.24 -14.40
CA LYS A 257 -33.17 5.69 -15.58
C LYS A 257 -32.66 4.28 -15.84
N VAL A 258 -33.57 3.36 -16.09
CA VAL A 258 -33.25 1.99 -16.50
C VAL A 258 -33.65 1.84 -17.98
N GLY A 259 -32.67 1.52 -18.82
CA GLY A 259 -32.83 1.41 -20.27
C GLY A 259 -32.83 -0.03 -20.81
N MET A 260 -32.81 -1.04 -19.90
CA MET A 260 -32.81 -2.46 -20.31
C MET A 260 -33.63 -3.31 -19.35
N GLU A 261 -33.98 -4.51 -19.82
CA GLU A 261 -34.75 -5.47 -19.04
C GLU A 261 -33.96 -6.00 -17.83
N ARG A 262 -34.64 -6.21 -16.70
CA ARG A 262 -34.08 -6.76 -15.47
C ARG A 262 -33.26 -8.03 -15.71
N ASP A 263 -33.74 -8.93 -16.55
CA ASP A 263 -33.09 -10.20 -16.87
C ASP A 263 -31.73 -10.02 -17.57
N MET A 264 -31.51 -8.91 -18.22
CA MET A 264 -30.18 -8.57 -18.80
C MET A 264 -29.26 -7.96 -17.77
N ILE A 265 -29.79 -7.17 -16.84
CA ILE A 265 -29.01 -6.57 -15.74
C ILE A 265 -28.48 -7.65 -14.81
N ILE A 266 -29.36 -8.62 -14.42
CA ILE A 266 -28.98 -9.71 -13.53
C ILE A 266 -27.79 -10.54 -14.06
N LYS A 267 -27.71 -10.75 -15.38
CA LYS A 267 -26.59 -11.46 -16.02
C LYS A 267 -25.26 -10.71 -15.82
N SER A 268 -25.25 -9.39 -15.92
CA SER A 268 -24.06 -8.57 -15.67
C SER A 268 -23.72 -8.52 -14.18
N VAL A 269 -24.71 -8.52 -13.29
CA VAL A 269 -24.50 -8.62 -11.84
C VAL A 269 -23.90 -9.99 -11.46
N LYS A 270 -24.35 -11.08 -12.09
CA LYS A 270 -23.75 -12.42 -11.93
C LYS A 270 -22.24 -12.42 -12.24
N LEU A 271 -21.84 -11.76 -13.33
CA LEU A 271 -20.44 -11.64 -13.68
C LEU A 271 -19.63 -10.91 -12.59
N TRP A 272 -20.15 -9.78 -12.13
CA TRP A 272 -19.53 -9.02 -11.05
C TRP A 272 -19.43 -9.84 -9.75
N TYR A 273 -20.51 -10.51 -9.37
CA TYR A 273 -20.53 -11.33 -8.16
C TYR A 273 -19.52 -12.49 -8.23
N ASN A 274 -19.43 -13.14 -9.39
CA ASN A 274 -18.41 -14.14 -9.66
C ASN A 274 -17.00 -13.55 -9.54
N ALA A 275 -16.76 -12.36 -10.07
CA ALA A 275 -15.47 -11.67 -9.93
C ALA A 275 -15.13 -11.43 -8.46
N GLN A 276 -16.10 -11.01 -7.63
CA GLN A 276 -15.91 -10.86 -6.18
C GLN A 276 -15.53 -12.17 -5.48
N LYS A 277 -16.24 -13.28 -5.82
CA LYS A 277 -15.91 -14.62 -5.27
C LYS A 277 -14.50 -15.05 -5.65
N GLN A 278 -14.12 -14.88 -6.92
CA GLN A 278 -12.77 -15.25 -7.40
C GLN A 278 -11.69 -14.38 -6.78
N MET A 279 -11.90 -13.07 -6.71
CA MET A 279 -10.95 -12.17 -6.04
C MET A 279 -10.77 -12.52 -4.57
N LYS A 280 -11.85 -12.84 -3.86
CA LYS A 280 -11.77 -13.30 -2.46
C LYS A 280 -11.02 -14.62 -2.33
N LEU A 281 -11.30 -15.60 -3.21
CA LEU A 281 -10.66 -16.91 -3.20
C LEU A 281 -9.14 -16.83 -3.41
N TYR A 282 -8.70 -15.96 -4.32
CA TYR A 282 -7.29 -15.81 -4.68
C TYR A 282 -6.60 -14.64 -3.99
N ASP A 283 -7.27 -14.02 -3.02
CA ASP A 283 -6.78 -12.82 -2.30
C ASP A 283 -6.36 -11.69 -3.24
N CYS A 284 -7.18 -11.43 -4.26
CA CYS A 284 -6.98 -10.36 -5.22
C CYS A 284 -7.78 -9.13 -4.81
N ASN A 285 -7.22 -7.93 -5.04
CA ASN A 285 -7.83 -6.65 -4.68
C ASN A 285 -7.89 -5.65 -5.86
N ALA A 286 -7.69 -6.14 -7.07
CA ALA A 286 -7.91 -5.44 -8.33
C ALA A 286 -8.30 -6.43 -9.42
N PHE A 287 -8.93 -5.97 -10.51
CA PHE A 287 -9.47 -6.83 -11.55
C PHE A 287 -9.30 -6.25 -12.94
N SER A 288 -8.97 -7.10 -13.92
CA SER A 288 -9.06 -6.75 -15.34
C SER A 288 -9.45 -7.94 -16.20
N MET A 289 -10.35 -7.70 -17.13
CA MET A 289 -10.86 -8.69 -18.07
C MET A 289 -10.68 -8.21 -19.52
N PRO A 290 -10.11 -9.04 -20.40
CA PRO A 290 -10.01 -8.73 -21.83
C PRO A 290 -11.36 -8.96 -22.53
N CYS A 291 -12.27 -8.01 -22.43
CA CYS A 291 -13.60 -8.08 -23.06
C CYS A 291 -13.56 -8.45 -24.55
N PRO A 292 -12.63 -7.88 -25.38
CA PRO A 292 -12.52 -8.27 -26.78
C PRO A 292 -12.16 -9.74 -26.99
N ASP A 293 -11.35 -10.33 -26.13
CA ASP A 293 -11.02 -11.76 -26.21
C ASP A 293 -12.26 -12.62 -25.90
N ALA A 294 -13.07 -12.24 -24.94
CA ALA A 294 -14.32 -12.92 -24.65
C ALA A 294 -15.36 -12.74 -25.75
N CYS A 295 -15.43 -11.57 -26.40
CA CYS A 295 -16.27 -11.33 -27.58
C CYS A 295 -15.86 -12.23 -28.74
N ALA A 296 -14.57 -12.35 -29.02
CA ALA A 296 -14.06 -13.20 -30.08
C ALA A 296 -14.40 -14.70 -29.89
N THR A 297 -14.59 -15.12 -28.65
CA THR A 297 -15.06 -16.48 -28.34
C THR A 297 -16.57 -16.66 -28.42
N ARG A 298 -17.31 -15.59 -28.67
CA ARG A 298 -18.79 -15.51 -28.61
C ARG A 298 -19.39 -15.78 -27.21
N ARG A 299 -18.57 -15.94 -26.18
CA ARG A 299 -19.05 -16.23 -24.80
C ARG A 299 -19.89 -15.10 -24.24
N LEU A 300 -19.49 -13.83 -24.45
CA LEU A 300 -20.29 -12.70 -24.01
C LEU A 300 -21.70 -12.71 -24.62
N ASN A 301 -21.81 -13.04 -25.91
CA ASN A 301 -23.09 -13.12 -26.61
C ASN A 301 -23.92 -14.31 -26.14
N GLN A 302 -23.32 -15.45 -25.84
CA GLN A 302 -23.99 -16.63 -25.33
C GLN A 302 -24.56 -16.42 -23.94
N GLU A 303 -23.74 -15.83 -23.05
CA GLU A 303 -24.13 -15.55 -21.67
C GLU A 303 -24.91 -14.24 -21.51
N GLN A 304 -24.92 -13.40 -22.55
CA GLN A 304 -25.70 -12.15 -22.63
C GLN A 304 -25.36 -11.15 -21.52
N PHE A 305 -24.09 -10.96 -21.20
CA PHE A 305 -23.63 -9.96 -20.26
C PHE A 305 -22.57 -9.04 -20.87
N THR A 306 -22.27 -7.96 -20.17
CA THR A 306 -21.10 -7.12 -20.42
C THR A 306 -20.25 -6.97 -19.16
N ALA A 307 -18.93 -6.82 -19.32
CA ALA A 307 -18.04 -6.60 -18.17
C ALA A 307 -18.07 -5.15 -17.66
N CYS A 308 -18.68 -4.23 -18.38
CA CYS A 308 -18.68 -2.80 -18.03
C CYS A 308 -19.26 -2.54 -16.64
N LEU A 309 -20.38 -3.17 -16.29
CA LEU A 309 -20.99 -3.05 -14.97
C LEU A 309 -20.08 -3.61 -13.87
N CYS A 310 -19.39 -4.72 -14.13
CA CYS A 310 -18.42 -5.29 -13.20
C CYS A 310 -17.31 -4.29 -12.86
N HIS A 311 -16.73 -3.63 -13.86
CA HIS A 311 -15.69 -2.62 -13.63
C HIS A 311 -16.23 -1.40 -12.90
N SER A 312 -17.43 -0.93 -13.24
CA SER A 312 -18.07 0.20 -12.56
C SER A 312 -18.30 -0.07 -11.08
N LEU A 313 -18.92 -1.19 -10.74
CA LEU A 313 -19.20 -1.57 -9.34
C LEU A 313 -17.92 -1.80 -8.54
N ASN A 314 -16.90 -2.42 -9.15
CA ASN A 314 -15.60 -2.57 -8.49
C ASN A 314 -14.98 -1.22 -8.13
N ASN A 315 -14.94 -0.29 -9.09
CA ASN A 315 -14.36 1.04 -8.86
C ASN A 315 -15.14 1.83 -7.81
N GLU A 316 -16.45 1.73 -7.77
CA GLU A 316 -17.29 2.32 -6.72
C GLU A 316 -16.93 1.78 -5.31
N MET A 317 -16.58 0.51 -5.23
CA MET A 317 -16.12 -0.13 -4.00
C MET A 317 -14.65 0.19 -3.64
N GLY A 318 -13.95 0.98 -4.44
CA GLY A 318 -12.52 1.26 -4.28
C GLY A 318 -11.63 0.07 -4.65
N ILE A 319 -12.10 -0.80 -5.54
CA ILE A 319 -11.35 -1.91 -6.11
C ILE A 319 -10.93 -1.51 -7.54
N PRO A 320 -9.65 -1.21 -7.82
CA PRO A 320 -9.19 -0.83 -9.15
C PRO A 320 -9.58 -1.86 -10.20
N SER A 321 -10.31 -1.43 -11.22
CA SER A 321 -10.86 -2.36 -12.22
C SER A 321 -10.96 -1.69 -13.59
N ALA A 322 -10.29 -2.25 -14.60
CA ALA A 322 -10.27 -1.73 -15.95
C ALA A 322 -10.68 -2.78 -16.99
N CYS A 323 -11.38 -2.30 -18.02
CA CYS A 323 -11.78 -3.07 -19.18
C CYS A 323 -10.56 -3.35 -20.09
N GLU A 324 -10.75 -4.22 -21.07
CA GLU A 324 -9.81 -4.47 -22.17
C GLU A 324 -8.40 -4.91 -21.77
N TYR A 325 -8.26 -5.43 -20.55
CA TYR A 325 -6.96 -5.81 -20.00
C TYR A 325 -5.99 -4.62 -19.89
N ASP A 326 -6.54 -3.43 -19.68
CA ASP A 326 -5.72 -2.21 -19.51
C ASP A 326 -5.08 -2.18 -18.12
N ILE A 327 -3.91 -2.81 -18.03
CA ILE A 327 -3.12 -2.86 -16.79
C ILE A 327 -2.59 -1.48 -16.43
N GLY A 328 -2.32 -0.61 -17.42
CA GLY A 328 -1.91 0.77 -17.17
C GLY A 328 -2.98 1.54 -16.40
N ALA A 329 -4.24 1.46 -16.85
CA ALA A 329 -5.36 2.07 -16.14
C ALA A 329 -5.56 1.47 -14.74
N VAL A 330 -5.44 0.14 -14.58
CA VAL A 330 -5.54 -0.50 -13.25
C VAL A 330 -4.47 0.04 -12.31
N VAL A 331 -3.22 0.15 -12.76
CA VAL A 331 -2.10 0.68 -11.95
C VAL A 331 -2.33 2.15 -11.56
N VAL A 332 -2.85 2.98 -12.47
CA VAL A 332 -3.13 4.40 -12.17
C VAL A 332 -4.27 4.57 -11.15
N MET A 333 -5.23 3.64 -11.12
CA MET A 333 -6.34 3.67 -10.16
C MET A 333 -5.97 3.13 -8.76
N MET A 334 -4.81 2.47 -8.61
CA MET A 334 -4.31 1.98 -7.32
C MET A 334 -3.81 3.12 -6.41
#